data_78729b464260ba63a6ff10d9c4c769d6
#
_entry.id   78729b464260ba63a6ff10d9c4c769d6
#
_cell.length_a   1.000
_cell.length_b   1.000
_cell.length_c   1.000
_cell.angle_alpha   90.00
_cell.angle_beta   90.00
_cell.angle_gamma   90.00
#
_symmetry.space_group_name_H-M   'P 1'
#
loop_
_entity.id
_entity.type
_entity.pdbx_description
1 polymer ?
#
loop_
_entity_poly.entity_id
_entity_poly.type
_entity_poly.pdbx_seq_one_letter_code
_entity_poly.pdbx_strand_id
1 'polypeptide(L)'
;MSEHKIKPVTIQDDKYRFDAFKNGEVLFGKKGRLPAMGWNSWNAFGSGNNEELTKAMADKMIELGLDKYGYIYVVLDDGCYASKRVDGHLASDAEKFPSGFMAMSDYIHSKGLKYGMYNDVGDRLCSGLEVGTVGYEEIDCQDYIKWKIDYIKVDNCYNIWDNATFSCPKNAKYTFAPDIKGIKLVKVSKEGMKSSNLEMGVTKYSISDGKITGERAYIEGGYATGIGTFDGTSPDASPVSELSSEVHFNVNVSEDAEYDLYVDARCRTREGSGGWLQVAVGTSYYYDDLLVDSVDTEICTDKPIRIKLSKGENVIRLMNHRRQENTLTSYAKIQECFEKLAPEKDILFSICEWGKTQPHNWGYKVGDSWRILNDITFQVGSDGDPGTVSWEGAYTTSVTAQYNKAVIMDEFAGLDKGWNDPDMLVIGMNGMTDTMNKTHMTMWCMLNSPLMLGMDLRRVEKNDDIYKIITNEDLIALNQDTLGVQAKRIFTSKGVKPDTTYLRDNDRVDVLAKPLSDGSVALSFINVSLGFREDRISISPELIREYIGGKMKDADNFVNASKYKVKNLWTKEESVVEANEVAEKGFNVSGLAATDNLTLRIIPM
;
A
#
# COMPACT_ATOMS: atom_id res chain seq x y z
N MET A 1 -5.61 -31.66 -23.38
CA MET A 1 -5.75 -30.52 -22.43
C MET A 1 -5.87 -29.27 -23.26
N SER A 2 -6.97 -28.53 -23.18
CA SER A 2 -7.08 -27.23 -23.85
C SER A 2 -6.09 -26.28 -23.18
N GLU A 3 -5.17 -25.69 -23.94
CA GLU A 3 -4.32 -24.62 -23.44
C GLU A 3 -5.19 -23.54 -22.79
N HIS A 4 -4.99 -23.34 -21.49
CA HIS A 4 -5.65 -22.25 -20.77
C HIS A 4 -5.10 -20.93 -21.30
N LYS A 5 -5.91 -20.24 -22.09
CA LYS A 5 -5.52 -18.95 -22.66
C LYS A 5 -5.90 -17.83 -21.69
N ILE A 6 -4.90 -17.22 -21.10
CA ILE A 6 -5.07 -16.01 -20.30
C ILE A 6 -5.59 -14.91 -21.23
N LYS A 7 -6.77 -14.37 -20.90
CA LYS A 7 -7.36 -13.27 -21.66
C LYS A 7 -6.89 -11.95 -21.08
N PRO A 8 -6.60 -10.94 -21.93
CA PRO A 8 -6.33 -9.59 -21.45
C PRO A 8 -7.43 -9.07 -20.53
N VAL A 9 -7.05 -8.44 -19.43
CA VAL A 9 -7.99 -7.71 -18.57
C VAL A 9 -8.49 -6.53 -19.38
N THR A 10 -9.77 -6.55 -19.73
CA THR A 10 -10.43 -5.39 -20.32
C THR A 10 -11.23 -4.72 -19.23
N ILE A 11 -10.84 -3.51 -18.84
CA ILE A 11 -11.62 -2.72 -17.90
C ILE A 11 -12.83 -2.19 -18.65
N GLN A 12 -13.99 -2.72 -18.32
CA GLN A 12 -15.28 -2.28 -18.88
C GLN A 12 -16.18 -1.67 -17.81
N ASP A 13 -15.83 -1.82 -16.54
CA ASP A 13 -16.62 -1.38 -15.40
C ASP A 13 -16.05 -0.08 -14.84
N ASP A 14 -16.88 0.96 -14.77
CA ASP A 14 -16.49 2.29 -14.29
C ASP A 14 -16.02 2.28 -12.83
N LYS A 15 -16.40 1.28 -12.02
CA LYS A 15 -15.92 1.11 -10.65
C LYS A 15 -14.40 0.90 -10.54
N TYR A 16 -13.76 0.45 -11.63
CA TYR A 16 -12.31 0.23 -11.70
C TYR A 16 -11.55 1.35 -12.41
N ARG A 17 -12.23 2.44 -12.76
CA ARG A 17 -11.59 3.62 -13.33
C ARG A 17 -10.83 4.40 -12.27
N PHE A 18 -9.74 5.04 -12.68
CA PHE A 18 -8.89 5.81 -11.77
C PHE A 18 -9.67 6.88 -10.99
N ASP A 19 -10.56 7.61 -11.64
CA ASP A 19 -11.36 8.64 -10.96
C ASP A 19 -12.32 8.05 -9.91
N ALA A 20 -12.76 6.81 -10.08
CA ALA A 20 -13.54 6.12 -9.07
C ALA A 20 -12.74 5.81 -7.80
N PHE A 21 -11.39 5.79 -7.86
CA PHE A 21 -10.54 5.60 -6.68
C PHE A 21 -10.67 6.76 -5.69
N LYS A 22 -10.81 7.97 -6.19
CA LYS A 22 -10.90 9.19 -5.37
C LYS A 22 -12.24 9.31 -4.62
N ASN A 23 -13.26 8.58 -5.01
CA ASN A 23 -14.64 8.77 -4.53
C ASN A 23 -15.11 7.80 -3.43
N GLY A 24 -14.21 7.09 -2.79
CA GLY A 24 -14.43 6.58 -1.44
C GLY A 24 -15.34 5.37 -1.23
N GLU A 25 -15.94 4.76 -2.24
CA GLU A 25 -16.73 3.56 -2.01
C GLU A 25 -15.84 2.32 -1.93
N VAL A 26 -16.04 1.53 -0.88
CA VAL A 26 -15.45 0.20 -0.77
C VAL A 26 -16.21 -0.75 -1.66
N LEU A 27 -15.50 -1.51 -2.47
CA LEU A 27 -16.09 -2.49 -3.37
C LEU A 27 -16.32 -3.82 -2.65
N PHE A 28 -15.35 -4.22 -1.83
CA PHE A 28 -15.31 -5.50 -1.14
C PHE A 28 -14.74 -5.33 0.26
N GLY A 29 -14.84 -6.40 1.05
CA GLY A 29 -14.24 -6.48 2.36
C GLY A 29 -15.14 -5.99 3.49
N LYS A 30 -14.84 -6.42 4.68
CA LYS A 30 -15.54 -6.07 5.91
C LYS A 30 -14.80 -4.96 6.61
N LYS A 31 -15.45 -3.82 6.72
CA LYS A 31 -14.89 -2.67 7.43
C LYS A 31 -14.93 -2.84 8.94
N GLY A 32 -14.12 -2.05 9.63
CA GLY A 32 -14.05 -2.02 11.07
C GLY A 32 -13.14 -3.08 11.68
N ARG A 33 -12.32 -3.78 10.85
CA ARG A 33 -11.27 -4.65 11.38
C ARG A 33 -10.11 -3.82 11.90
N LEU A 34 -9.61 -4.24 13.05
CA LEU A 34 -8.33 -3.76 13.57
C LEU A 34 -7.17 -4.41 12.79
N PRO A 35 -5.94 -3.85 12.86
CA PRO A 35 -4.79 -4.41 12.18
C PRO A 35 -4.59 -5.89 12.52
N ALA A 36 -4.23 -6.70 11.53
CA ALA A 36 -3.95 -8.12 11.74
C ALA A 36 -2.75 -8.32 12.66
N MET A 37 -2.81 -9.38 13.49
CA MET A 37 -1.69 -9.81 14.33
C MET A 37 -1.48 -11.32 14.15
N GLY A 38 -0.23 -11.71 13.90
CA GLY A 38 0.09 -13.11 13.67
C GLY A 38 1.56 -13.36 13.36
N TRP A 39 1.81 -14.44 12.65
CA TRP A 39 3.12 -14.84 12.16
C TRP A 39 3.04 -15.18 10.67
N ASN A 40 4.09 -14.82 9.92
CA ASN A 40 4.23 -15.14 8.50
C ASN A 40 5.59 -15.82 8.27
N SER A 41 5.61 -16.84 7.43
CA SER A 41 6.75 -17.73 7.25
C SER A 41 7.92 -17.10 6.48
N TRP A 42 7.70 -16.02 5.72
CA TRP A 42 8.70 -15.55 4.74
C TRP A 42 10.01 -15.11 5.37
N ASN A 43 9.97 -14.15 6.29
CA ASN A 43 11.22 -13.62 6.87
C ASN A 43 11.93 -14.65 7.75
N ALA A 44 11.18 -15.61 8.34
CA ALA A 44 11.76 -16.67 9.15
C ALA A 44 12.48 -17.74 8.32
N PHE A 45 11.88 -18.17 7.20
CA PHE A 45 12.31 -19.38 6.49
C PHE A 45 12.38 -19.24 4.97
N GLY A 46 11.96 -18.11 4.40
CA GLY A 46 11.83 -17.93 2.96
C GLY A 46 11.03 -19.07 2.33
N SER A 47 11.42 -19.45 1.12
CA SER A 47 10.82 -20.60 0.43
C SER A 47 11.21 -21.96 1.05
N GLY A 48 12.05 -22.00 2.08
CA GLY A 48 12.41 -23.21 2.84
C GLY A 48 11.38 -23.62 3.88
N ASN A 49 10.31 -22.85 4.10
CA ASN A 49 9.25 -23.23 5.03
C ASN A 49 8.61 -24.57 4.65
N ASN A 50 8.19 -25.32 5.65
CA ASN A 50 7.58 -26.64 5.49
C ASN A 50 6.53 -26.91 6.58
N GLU A 51 5.86 -28.06 6.51
CA GLU A 51 4.81 -28.47 7.42
C GLU A 51 5.30 -28.56 8.88
N GLU A 52 6.49 -29.12 9.10
CA GLU A 52 7.06 -29.28 10.44
C GLU A 52 7.38 -27.93 11.08
N LEU A 53 8.07 -27.05 10.34
CA LEU A 53 8.39 -25.70 10.78
C LEU A 53 7.12 -24.89 11.07
N THR A 54 6.12 -24.95 10.19
CA THR A 54 4.85 -24.22 10.39
C THR A 54 4.11 -24.72 11.64
N LYS A 55 4.03 -26.04 11.86
CA LYS A 55 3.44 -26.61 13.08
C LYS A 55 4.20 -26.18 14.33
N ALA A 56 5.54 -26.19 14.27
CA ALA A 56 6.39 -25.72 15.38
C ALA A 56 6.12 -24.25 15.72
N MET A 57 5.91 -23.39 14.72
CA MET A 57 5.54 -21.97 14.96
C MET A 57 4.17 -21.84 15.61
N ALA A 58 3.15 -22.57 15.12
CA ALA A 58 1.83 -22.56 15.71
C ALA A 58 1.85 -23.06 17.17
N ASP A 59 2.60 -24.13 17.45
CA ASP A 59 2.76 -24.65 18.80
C ASP A 59 3.47 -23.66 19.72
N LYS A 60 4.53 -22.99 19.21
CA LYS A 60 5.29 -21.99 19.97
C LYS A 60 4.46 -20.74 20.24
N MET A 61 3.58 -20.31 19.33
CA MET A 61 2.63 -19.23 19.59
C MET A 61 1.75 -19.53 20.80
N ILE A 62 1.22 -20.76 20.92
CA ILE A 62 0.40 -21.19 22.06
C ILE A 62 1.23 -21.37 23.32
N GLU A 63 2.41 -21.99 23.22
CA GLU A 63 3.34 -22.15 24.35
C GLU A 63 3.72 -20.79 24.99
N LEU A 64 4.05 -19.81 24.16
CA LEU A 64 4.37 -18.44 24.58
C LEU A 64 3.11 -17.67 25.04
N GLY A 65 1.91 -18.14 24.70
CA GLY A 65 0.64 -17.47 25.01
C GLY A 65 0.39 -16.25 24.12
N LEU A 66 0.98 -16.18 22.92
CA LEU A 66 0.85 -15.03 22.01
C LEU A 66 -0.58 -14.85 21.51
N ASP A 67 -1.36 -15.93 21.45
CA ASP A 67 -2.79 -15.90 21.15
C ASP A 67 -3.59 -14.98 22.10
N LYS A 68 -3.19 -14.91 23.37
CA LYS A 68 -3.82 -14.06 24.39
C LYS A 68 -3.53 -12.56 24.19
N TYR A 69 -2.46 -12.25 23.47
CA TYR A 69 -2.10 -10.88 23.08
C TYR A 69 -2.69 -10.49 21.72
N GLY A 70 -3.40 -11.41 21.03
CA GLY A 70 -4.05 -11.15 19.75
C GLY A 70 -3.29 -11.65 18.52
N TYR A 71 -2.13 -12.28 18.67
CA TYR A 71 -1.43 -12.94 17.55
C TYR A 71 -2.10 -14.25 17.21
N ILE A 72 -3.01 -14.21 16.25
CA ILE A 72 -3.88 -15.36 15.93
C ILE A 72 -3.68 -15.93 14.54
N TYR A 73 -3.06 -15.20 13.63
CA TYR A 73 -2.85 -15.68 12.26
C TYR A 73 -1.53 -16.43 12.12
N VAL A 74 -1.56 -17.58 11.43
CA VAL A 74 -0.39 -18.34 10.96
C VAL A 74 -0.47 -18.37 9.45
N VAL A 75 0.41 -17.63 8.78
CA VAL A 75 0.36 -17.40 7.34
C VAL A 75 1.51 -18.12 6.65
N LEU A 76 1.18 -19.02 5.73
CA LEU A 76 2.13 -19.56 4.77
C LEU A 76 2.37 -18.53 3.66
N ASP A 77 3.61 -18.14 3.47
CA ASP A 77 4.05 -17.29 2.36
C ASP A 77 4.48 -18.15 1.16
N ASP A 78 5.19 -17.57 0.18
CA ASP A 78 5.67 -18.28 -1.01
C ASP A 78 6.55 -19.49 -0.68
N GLY A 79 6.52 -20.49 -1.58
CA GLY A 79 7.33 -21.71 -1.47
C GLY A 79 6.62 -22.93 -0.92
N CYS A 80 5.29 -22.88 -0.70
CA CYS A 80 4.52 -24.01 -0.17
C CYS A 80 3.81 -24.85 -1.24
N TYR A 81 3.68 -24.35 -2.47
CA TYR A 81 2.97 -25.04 -3.55
C TYR A 81 3.85 -26.01 -4.33
N ALA A 82 3.21 -27.00 -4.92
CA ALA A 82 3.80 -27.83 -5.97
C ALA A 82 4.21 -26.95 -7.17
N SER A 83 5.21 -27.40 -7.93
CA SER A 83 5.73 -26.67 -9.08
C SER A 83 4.72 -26.49 -10.23
N LYS A 84 3.63 -27.23 -10.21
CA LYS A 84 2.57 -27.19 -11.23
C LYS A 84 1.21 -27.46 -10.61
N ARG A 85 0.18 -26.91 -11.25
CA ARG A 85 -1.21 -27.24 -10.94
C ARG A 85 -1.55 -28.68 -11.32
N VAL A 86 -2.43 -29.30 -10.55
CA VAL A 86 -2.96 -30.65 -10.77
C VAL A 86 -4.43 -30.52 -11.23
N ASP A 87 -4.72 -30.89 -12.46
CA ASP A 87 -6.05 -30.72 -13.08
C ASP A 87 -6.61 -29.28 -12.99
N GLY A 88 -5.73 -28.28 -13.02
CA GLY A 88 -6.06 -26.85 -12.89
C GLY A 88 -6.06 -26.33 -11.47
N HIS A 89 -6.09 -27.19 -10.47
CA HIS A 89 -6.10 -26.84 -9.05
C HIS A 89 -4.70 -26.61 -8.48
N LEU A 90 -4.62 -25.76 -7.46
CA LEU A 90 -3.43 -25.61 -6.63
C LEU A 90 -3.19 -26.90 -5.82
N ALA A 91 -1.94 -27.24 -5.62
CA ALA A 91 -1.55 -28.39 -4.81
C ALA A 91 -0.39 -28.02 -3.88
N SER A 92 -0.30 -28.69 -2.73
CA SER A 92 0.84 -28.56 -1.84
C SER A 92 2.08 -29.22 -2.43
N ASP A 93 3.26 -28.68 -2.13
CA ASP A 93 4.51 -29.39 -2.34
C ASP A 93 4.52 -30.66 -1.47
N ALA A 94 4.59 -31.84 -2.11
CA ALA A 94 4.44 -33.12 -1.43
C ALA A 94 5.64 -33.46 -0.51
N GLU A 95 6.80 -32.85 -0.73
CA GLU A 95 7.98 -33.03 0.14
C GLU A 95 7.91 -32.13 1.35
N LYS A 96 7.49 -30.87 1.15
CA LYS A 96 7.41 -29.87 2.22
C LYS A 96 6.13 -29.96 3.04
N PHE A 97 5.00 -30.27 2.40
CA PHE A 97 3.67 -30.34 3.03
C PHE A 97 2.98 -31.66 2.65
N PRO A 98 3.51 -32.81 3.11
CA PRO A 98 3.01 -34.14 2.73
C PRO A 98 1.57 -34.41 3.17
N SER A 99 1.10 -33.79 4.25
CA SER A 99 -0.30 -33.94 4.71
C SER A 99 -1.29 -33.07 3.94
N GLY A 100 -0.80 -32.10 3.15
CA GLY A 100 -1.62 -31.16 2.38
C GLY A 100 -2.22 -30.01 3.19
N PHE A 101 -2.72 -28.99 2.50
CA PHE A 101 -3.15 -27.75 3.13
C PHE A 101 -4.41 -27.86 3.99
N MET A 102 -5.30 -28.82 3.70
CA MET A 102 -6.46 -29.08 4.57
C MET A 102 -6.02 -29.57 5.95
N ALA A 103 -5.06 -30.51 6.00
CA ALA A 103 -4.56 -31.03 7.28
C ALA A 103 -3.80 -29.94 8.06
N MET A 104 -3.08 -29.05 7.36
CA MET A 104 -2.44 -27.87 7.97
C MET A 104 -3.46 -26.91 8.57
N SER A 105 -4.50 -26.59 7.83
CA SER A 105 -5.61 -25.75 8.30
C SER A 105 -6.29 -26.35 9.54
N ASP A 106 -6.65 -27.64 9.49
CA ASP A 106 -7.28 -28.32 10.62
C ASP A 106 -6.35 -28.35 11.85
N TYR A 107 -5.03 -28.53 11.65
CA TYR A 107 -4.06 -28.45 12.74
C TYR A 107 -4.02 -27.07 13.40
N ILE A 108 -3.89 -26.02 12.60
CA ILE A 108 -3.82 -24.63 13.09
C ILE A 108 -5.13 -24.24 13.80
N HIS A 109 -6.28 -24.57 13.21
CA HIS A 109 -7.58 -24.33 13.82
C HIS A 109 -7.76 -25.11 15.13
N SER A 110 -7.21 -26.33 15.25
CA SER A 110 -7.25 -27.10 16.49
C SER A 110 -6.55 -26.43 17.67
N LYS A 111 -5.65 -25.47 17.39
CA LYS A 111 -4.97 -24.63 18.38
C LYS A 111 -5.75 -23.34 18.71
N GLY A 112 -6.88 -23.08 18.07
CA GLY A 112 -7.63 -21.84 18.18
C GLY A 112 -7.03 -20.70 17.36
N LEU A 113 -6.06 -20.98 16.50
CA LEU A 113 -5.42 -20.03 15.60
C LEU A 113 -6.13 -19.99 14.23
N LYS A 114 -5.82 -19.00 13.42
CA LYS A 114 -6.35 -18.76 12.08
C LYS A 114 -5.31 -19.09 11.02
N TYR A 115 -5.74 -19.69 9.92
CA TYR A 115 -4.86 -20.15 8.85
C TYR A 115 -4.84 -19.18 7.67
N GLY A 116 -3.65 -18.81 7.21
CA GLY A 116 -3.45 -17.93 6.06
C GLY A 116 -2.60 -18.57 4.97
N MET A 117 -2.84 -18.12 3.74
CA MET A 117 -2.13 -18.55 2.54
C MET A 117 -1.61 -17.35 1.76
N TYR A 118 -0.84 -17.63 0.70
CA TYR A 118 -0.24 -16.67 -0.20
C TYR A 118 -0.52 -17.05 -1.66
N ASN A 119 -0.60 -16.04 -2.54
CA ASN A 119 -0.48 -16.20 -4.00
C ASN A 119 -0.05 -14.88 -4.64
N ASP A 120 -0.05 -14.83 -5.97
CA ASP A 120 0.30 -13.67 -6.80
C ASP A 120 -0.80 -13.40 -7.83
N VAL A 121 -1.09 -12.16 -8.13
CA VAL A 121 -2.07 -11.79 -9.19
C VAL A 121 -1.57 -12.10 -10.60
N GLY A 122 -0.30 -12.45 -10.77
CA GLY A 122 0.34 -12.78 -12.03
C GLY A 122 0.20 -14.24 -12.44
N ASP A 123 1.02 -14.65 -13.40
CA ASP A 123 1.11 -16.03 -13.89
C ASP A 123 2.08 -16.89 -13.07
N ARG A 124 2.90 -16.27 -12.22
CA ARG A 124 3.90 -16.91 -11.36
C ARG A 124 3.90 -16.29 -9.98
N LEU A 125 4.40 -17.07 -9.01
CA LEU A 125 4.75 -16.57 -7.69
C LEU A 125 6.10 -15.84 -7.72
N CYS A 126 6.44 -15.10 -6.67
CA CYS A 126 7.74 -14.41 -6.56
C CYS A 126 8.93 -15.38 -6.65
N SER A 127 8.78 -16.61 -6.19
CA SER A 127 9.75 -17.71 -6.39
C SER A 127 9.90 -18.18 -7.85
N GLY A 128 9.04 -17.70 -8.76
CA GLY A 128 9.01 -18.10 -10.16
C GLY A 128 8.17 -19.34 -10.47
N LEU A 129 7.49 -19.95 -9.48
CA LEU A 129 6.60 -21.08 -9.69
C LEU A 129 5.39 -20.68 -10.56
N GLU A 130 5.08 -21.47 -11.58
CA GLU A 130 4.02 -21.21 -12.57
C GLU A 130 2.61 -21.59 -12.04
N VAL A 131 2.26 -21.06 -10.86
CA VAL A 131 0.99 -21.33 -10.18
C VAL A 131 0.30 -20.04 -9.70
N GLY A 132 0.64 -18.89 -10.30
CA GLY A 132 -0.02 -17.62 -10.04
C GLY A 132 -1.51 -17.66 -10.41
N THR A 133 -2.27 -16.72 -9.86
CA THR A 133 -3.75 -16.75 -9.88
C THR A 133 -4.36 -16.28 -11.20
N VAL A 134 -3.63 -15.52 -12.03
CA VAL A 134 -4.21 -14.95 -13.25
C VAL A 134 -4.86 -16.01 -14.15
N GLY A 135 -6.16 -15.83 -14.41
CA GLY A 135 -6.97 -16.76 -15.20
C GLY A 135 -7.47 -18.01 -14.46
N TYR A 136 -7.09 -18.16 -13.18
CA TYR A 136 -7.52 -19.25 -12.30
C TYR A 136 -8.25 -18.74 -11.05
N GLU A 137 -8.62 -17.46 -11.01
CA GLU A 137 -9.14 -16.78 -9.82
C GLU A 137 -10.29 -17.56 -9.15
N GLU A 138 -11.25 -18.05 -9.94
CA GLU A 138 -12.39 -18.79 -9.40
C GLU A 138 -11.99 -20.19 -8.86
N ILE A 139 -11.08 -20.88 -9.56
CA ILE A 139 -10.60 -22.23 -9.15
C ILE A 139 -9.76 -22.10 -7.86
N ASP A 140 -8.87 -21.12 -7.80
CA ASP A 140 -8.02 -20.88 -6.64
C ASP A 140 -8.86 -20.49 -5.41
N CYS A 141 -9.87 -19.64 -5.58
CA CYS A 141 -10.79 -19.31 -4.51
C CYS A 141 -11.57 -20.53 -4.01
N GLN A 142 -11.97 -21.47 -4.88
CA GLN A 142 -12.57 -22.74 -4.47
C GLN A 142 -11.61 -23.56 -3.62
N ASP A 143 -10.33 -23.64 -4.03
CA ASP A 143 -9.30 -24.35 -3.26
C ASP A 143 -9.09 -23.72 -1.89
N TYR A 144 -8.96 -22.38 -1.80
CA TYR A 144 -8.81 -21.66 -0.54
C TYR A 144 -10.01 -21.84 0.39
N ILE A 145 -11.23 -21.78 -0.15
CA ILE A 145 -12.46 -22.02 0.63
C ILE A 145 -12.48 -23.45 1.16
N LYS A 146 -12.11 -24.43 0.34
CA LYS A 146 -11.98 -25.83 0.72
C LYS A 146 -10.97 -26.01 1.83
N TRP A 147 -9.83 -25.31 1.78
CA TRP A 147 -8.81 -25.36 2.83
C TRP A 147 -9.14 -24.48 4.04
N LYS A 148 -10.31 -23.86 4.06
CA LYS A 148 -10.83 -23.08 5.19
C LYS A 148 -9.89 -21.94 5.61
N ILE A 149 -9.27 -21.24 4.67
CA ILE A 149 -8.38 -20.13 5.01
C ILE A 149 -9.15 -18.98 5.67
N ASP A 150 -8.47 -18.23 6.53
CA ASP A 150 -8.96 -17.03 7.20
C ASP A 150 -8.22 -15.75 6.74
N TYR A 151 -7.14 -15.93 5.98
CA TYR A 151 -6.27 -14.86 5.53
C TYR A 151 -5.67 -15.23 4.17
N ILE A 152 -5.56 -14.25 3.29
CA ILE A 152 -4.83 -14.37 2.04
C ILE A 152 -3.92 -13.16 1.83
N LYS A 153 -2.62 -13.39 1.60
CA LYS A 153 -1.68 -12.40 1.07
C LYS A 153 -1.57 -12.61 -0.43
N VAL A 154 -1.78 -11.56 -1.20
CA VAL A 154 -1.68 -11.63 -2.66
C VAL A 154 -0.62 -10.66 -3.13
N ASP A 155 0.38 -11.19 -3.84
CA ASP A 155 1.54 -10.46 -4.34
C ASP A 155 1.35 -9.99 -5.79
N ASN A 156 2.34 -9.30 -6.34
CA ASN A 156 2.30 -8.63 -7.65
C ASN A 156 3.57 -8.88 -8.49
N CYS A 157 4.40 -9.88 -8.14
CA CYS A 157 5.72 -10.10 -8.71
C CYS A 157 5.70 -10.29 -10.23
N TYR A 158 4.72 -11.06 -10.71
CA TYR A 158 4.58 -11.40 -12.12
C TYR A 158 3.24 -10.95 -12.70
N ASN A 159 2.72 -9.82 -12.22
CA ASN A 159 1.51 -9.26 -12.78
C ASN A 159 1.71 -8.94 -14.27
N ILE A 160 1.04 -9.68 -15.13
CA ILE A 160 1.19 -9.59 -16.60
C ILE A 160 0.61 -8.29 -17.19
N TRP A 161 -0.15 -7.53 -16.40
CA TRP A 161 -0.80 -6.29 -16.81
C TRP A 161 -0.13 -5.04 -16.24
N ASP A 162 0.88 -5.23 -15.43
CA ASP A 162 1.68 -4.18 -14.83
C ASP A 162 3.13 -4.29 -15.33
N ASN A 163 3.87 -3.19 -15.31
CA ASN A 163 5.31 -3.18 -15.45
C ASN A 163 5.96 -3.36 -14.07
N ALA A 164 5.55 -4.42 -13.37
CA ALA A 164 6.08 -4.78 -12.06
C ALA A 164 7.50 -5.37 -12.18
N THR A 165 8.12 -5.71 -11.05
CA THR A 165 9.53 -6.09 -10.96
C THR A 165 9.94 -7.23 -11.90
N PHE A 166 9.07 -8.22 -12.08
CA PHE A 166 9.33 -9.40 -12.91
C PHE A 166 8.35 -9.51 -14.09
N SER A 167 7.60 -8.45 -14.35
CA SER A 167 6.61 -8.44 -15.40
C SER A 167 7.25 -8.54 -16.78
N CYS A 168 6.47 -9.05 -17.72
CA CYS A 168 6.89 -9.17 -19.10
C CYS A 168 7.02 -7.77 -19.74
N PRO A 169 8.16 -7.43 -20.38
CA PRO A 169 8.34 -6.16 -21.10
C PRO A 169 7.24 -5.87 -22.14
N LYS A 170 6.55 -6.89 -22.62
CA LYS A 170 5.43 -6.74 -23.57
C LYS A 170 4.28 -5.87 -23.02
N ASN A 171 4.15 -5.74 -21.71
CA ASN A 171 3.10 -4.95 -21.06
C ASN A 171 3.56 -3.55 -20.64
N ALA A 172 4.82 -3.21 -20.86
CA ALA A 172 5.38 -1.89 -20.59
C ALA A 172 4.58 -0.75 -21.27
N LYS A 173 3.91 -1.04 -22.39
CA LYS A 173 3.03 -0.09 -23.08
C LYS A 173 1.88 0.47 -22.23
N TYR A 174 1.55 -0.16 -21.12
CA TYR A 174 0.51 0.31 -20.19
C TYR A 174 1.02 1.31 -19.14
N THR A 175 2.32 1.59 -19.09
CA THR A 175 2.90 2.49 -18.09
C THR A 175 2.79 3.97 -18.49
N PHE A 176 3.14 4.30 -19.74
CA PHE A 176 3.11 5.67 -20.24
C PHE A 176 2.29 5.79 -21.51
N ALA A 177 1.60 6.94 -21.65
CA ALA A 177 1.01 7.36 -22.91
C ALA A 177 2.11 7.73 -23.93
N PRO A 178 1.77 7.85 -25.23
CA PRO A 178 2.62 8.52 -26.20
C PRO A 178 2.95 9.95 -25.74
N ASP A 179 4.08 10.49 -26.19
CA ASP A 179 4.35 11.93 -26.04
C ASP A 179 3.35 12.73 -26.87
N ILE A 180 2.68 13.72 -26.28
CA ILE A 180 1.59 14.46 -26.90
C ILE A 180 2.08 15.83 -27.38
N LYS A 181 1.88 16.14 -28.68
CA LYS A 181 2.19 17.43 -29.29
C LYS A 181 0.97 18.36 -29.32
N GLY A 182 -0.21 17.81 -29.49
CA GLY A 182 -1.45 18.55 -29.56
C GLY A 182 -2.64 17.70 -29.95
N ILE A 183 -3.78 18.37 -30.14
CA ILE A 183 -5.02 17.73 -30.59
C ILE A 183 -5.66 18.50 -31.73
N LYS A 184 -6.46 17.80 -32.54
CA LYS A 184 -7.31 18.37 -33.56
C LYS A 184 -8.73 17.82 -33.38
N LEU A 185 -9.69 18.73 -33.28
CA LEU A 185 -11.12 18.42 -33.19
C LEU A 185 -11.81 18.69 -34.51
N VAL A 186 -12.58 17.73 -34.97
CA VAL A 186 -13.41 17.85 -36.18
C VAL A 186 -14.85 17.52 -35.81
N LYS A 187 -15.75 18.48 -35.98
CA LYS A 187 -17.18 18.25 -35.71
C LYS A 187 -17.76 17.24 -36.68
N VAL A 188 -18.51 16.26 -36.15
CA VAL A 188 -19.21 15.27 -36.97
C VAL A 188 -20.52 15.83 -37.49
N SER A 189 -20.72 15.80 -38.80
CA SER A 189 -21.99 16.23 -39.40
C SER A 189 -23.09 15.20 -39.17
N LYS A 190 -24.35 15.64 -38.98
CA LYS A 190 -25.50 14.76 -38.72
C LYS A 190 -25.83 13.76 -39.81
N GLU A 191 -25.25 13.90 -41.00
CA GLU A 191 -25.56 13.04 -42.17
C GLU A 191 -24.48 12.03 -42.49
N GLY A 192 -23.44 11.86 -41.67
CA GLY A 192 -22.38 10.85 -41.93
C GLY A 192 -21.58 11.08 -43.21
N MET A 193 -21.79 12.18 -43.93
CA MET A 193 -21.04 12.52 -45.13
C MET A 193 -19.70 13.15 -44.74
N LYS A 194 -18.63 12.55 -45.24
CA LYS A 194 -17.33 13.22 -45.31
C LYS A 194 -17.47 14.44 -46.26
N SER A 195 -17.66 15.62 -45.68
CA SER A 195 -17.64 16.85 -46.45
C SER A 195 -16.24 17.03 -47.04
N SER A 196 -16.17 17.00 -48.36
CA SER A 196 -14.95 17.25 -49.13
C SER A 196 -14.53 18.74 -49.15
N ASN A 197 -15.20 19.61 -48.43
CA ASN A 197 -14.89 21.04 -48.31
C ASN A 197 -14.59 21.43 -46.84
N LEU A 198 -13.44 21.46 -46.58
CA LEU A 198 -12.56 21.06 -45.48
C LEU A 198 -12.15 22.11 -44.46
N GLU A 199 -12.73 23.26 -44.35
CA GLU A 199 -12.21 24.28 -43.37
C GLU A 199 -13.20 24.81 -42.32
N MET A 200 -14.46 24.45 -42.38
CA MET A 200 -15.41 24.87 -41.36
C MET A 200 -15.63 23.78 -40.31
N GLY A 201 -15.07 23.97 -39.14
CA GLY A 201 -15.27 23.10 -37.98
C GLY A 201 -14.07 22.28 -37.51
N VAL A 202 -12.89 22.64 -37.98
CA VAL A 202 -11.63 22.06 -37.48
C VAL A 202 -10.97 23.04 -36.50
N THR A 203 -10.74 22.59 -35.28
CA THR A 203 -10.00 23.35 -34.27
C THR A 203 -8.76 22.57 -33.85
N LYS A 204 -7.61 23.25 -33.81
CA LYS A 204 -6.33 22.68 -33.38
C LYS A 204 -5.88 23.33 -32.09
N TYR A 205 -5.34 22.53 -31.21
CA TYR A 205 -4.71 22.94 -29.97
C TYR A 205 -3.32 22.33 -29.91
N SER A 206 -2.31 23.16 -29.70
CA SER A 206 -0.93 22.71 -29.45
C SER A 206 -0.74 22.40 -27.96
N ILE A 207 0.35 21.74 -27.60
CA ILE A 207 0.64 21.46 -26.18
C ILE A 207 0.78 22.75 -25.34
N SER A 208 1.11 23.89 -25.94
CA SER A 208 1.12 25.19 -25.25
C SER A 208 -0.27 25.68 -24.85
N ASP A 209 -1.33 25.19 -25.46
CA ASP A 209 -2.72 25.47 -25.12
C ASP A 209 -3.24 24.50 -24.05
N GLY A 210 -2.46 23.43 -23.77
CA GLY A 210 -2.76 22.41 -22.79
C GLY A 210 -2.15 22.72 -21.41
N LYS A 211 -2.78 22.18 -20.37
CA LYS A 211 -2.26 22.20 -19.00
C LYS A 211 -1.78 20.81 -18.63
N ILE A 212 -0.51 20.68 -18.25
CA ILE A 212 0.01 19.45 -17.64
C ILE A 212 -0.34 19.46 -16.15
N THR A 213 -0.83 18.33 -15.66
CA THR A 213 -1.05 18.04 -14.24
C THR A 213 -0.18 16.87 -13.80
N GLY A 214 0.09 16.79 -12.48
CA GLY A 214 1.01 15.78 -11.93
C GLY A 214 2.46 16.25 -11.93
N GLU A 215 3.32 15.54 -11.21
CA GLU A 215 4.66 16.03 -10.85
C GLU A 215 5.76 15.64 -11.85
N ARG A 216 5.52 14.66 -12.72
CA ARG A 216 6.59 14.06 -13.53
C ARG A 216 6.47 14.23 -15.03
N ALA A 217 5.33 14.70 -15.52
CA ALA A 217 5.22 15.09 -16.91
C ALA A 217 5.82 16.48 -17.13
N TYR A 218 6.49 16.66 -18.24
CA TYR A 218 7.16 17.90 -18.63
C TYR A 218 7.10 18.11 -20.14
N ILE A 219 7.42 19.32 -20.59
CA ILE A 219 7.49 19.62 -22.01
C ILE A 219 8.93 19.49 -22.50
N GLU A 220 9.15 18.67 -23.51
CA GLU A 220 10.42 18.50 -24.19
C GLU A 220 10.25 18.49 -25.71
N GLY A 221 10.96 19.37 -26.40
CA GLY A 221 10.92 19.44 -27.88
C GLY A 221 9.52 19.73 -28.45
N GLY A 222 8.64 20.41 -27.70
CA GLY A 222 7.26 20.71 -28.10
C GLY A 222 6.28 19.55 -27.86
N TYR A 223 6.65 18.58 -27.05
CA TYR A 223 5.79 17.46 -26.63
C TYR A 223 5.62 17.47 -25.11
N ALA A 224 4.44 17.13 -24.62
CA ALA A 224 4.27 16.67 -23.25
C ALA A 224 4.71 15.21 -23.18
N THR A 225 5.67 14.92 -22.33
CA THR A 225 6.27 13.61 -22.12
C THR A 225 6.13 13.18 -20.66
N GLY A 226 6.20 11.87 -20.37
CA GLY A 226 6.03 11.35 -19.02
C GLY A 226 4.58 11.33 -18.54
N ILE A 227 3.62 11.28 -19.47
CA ILE A 227 2.19 11.11 -19.15
C ILE A 227 1.94 9.64 -18.82
N GLY A 228 1.48 9.35 -17.63
CA GLY A 228 1.21 7.97 -17.20
C GLY A 228 1.40 7.77 -15.70
N THR A 229 1.37 6.51 -15.29
CA THR A 229 1.49 6.10 -13.89
C THR A 229 2.94 5.86 -13.50
N PHE A 230 3.39 6.51 -12.47
CA PHE A 230 4.75 6.38 -11.94
C PHE A 230 4.84 5.30 -10.87
N ASP A 231 6.05 4.77 -10.68
CA ASP A 231 6.36 3.82 -9.62
C ASP A 231 6.42 4.54 -8.26
N GLY A 232 5.51 4.19 -7.35
CA GLY A 232 5.42 4.76 -6.01
C GLY A 232 6.60 4.39 -5.09
N THR A 233 7.47 3.46 -5.52
CA THR A 233 8.70 3.09 -4.80
C THR A 233 9.88 3.92 -5.24
N SER A 234 9.73 4.76 -6.28
CA SER A 234 10.80 5.67 -6.69
C SER A 234 11.30 6.49 -5.50
N PRO A 235 12.62 6.67 -5.38
CA PRO A 235 13.21 7.47 -4.31
C PRO A 235 12.62 8.86 -4.17
N ASP A 236 12.23 9.46 -5.26
CA ASP A 236 11.74 10.82 -5.30
C ASP A 236 10.20 10.91 -5.21
N ALA A 237 9.51 9.75 -5.18
CA ALA A 237 8.06 9.72 -5.03
C ALA A 237 7.65 10.07 -3.61
N SER A 238 6.96 11.19 -3.44
CA SER A 238 6.22 11.45 -2.22
C SER A 238 5.00 10.53 -2.16
N PRO A 239 4.65 9.95 -1.00
CA PRO A 239 3.41 9.17 -0.85
C PRO A 239 2.14 9.98 -1.13
N VAL A 240 2.21 11.29 -1.01
CA VAL A 240 1.08 12.20 -1.25
C VAL A 240 1.10 12.82 -2.65
N SER A 241 2.09 12.50 -3.49
CA SER A 241 2.13 12.99 -4.86
C SER A 241 1.04 12.33 -5.71
N GLU A 242 0.55 13.07 -6.70
CA GLU A 242 -0.36 12.48 -7.68
C GLU A 242 0.34 11.39 -8.50
N LEU A 243 -0.35 10.26 -8.63
CA LEU A 243 0.20 9.06 -9.22
C LEU A 243 0.45 9.10 -10.68
N SER A 244 -0.29 9.89 -11.38
CA SER A 244 -0.20 9.98 -12.82
C SER A 244 -0.29 11.41 -13.26
N SER A 245 0.43 11.68 -14.34
CA SER A 245 0.38 12.96 -15.00
C SER A 245 -0.57 12.90 -16.18
N GLU A 246 -1.28 13.98 -16.43
CA GLU A 246 -2.26 14.14 -17.49
C GLU A 246 -2.01 15.41 -18.30
N VAL A 247 -2.57 15.49 -19.51
CA VAL A 247 -2.68 16.72 -20.29
C VAL A 247 -4.16 17.09 -20.41
N HIS A 248 -4.50 18.30 -20.02
CA HIS A 248 -5.85 18.84 -20.09
C HIS A 248 -5.94 19.92 -21.16
N PHE A 249 -6.87 19.78 -22.08
CA PHE A 249 -7.23 20.80 -23.07
C PHE A 249 -8.60 21.39 -22.73
N ASN A 250 -8.66 22.70 -22.45
CA ASN A 250 -9.91 23.41 -22.30
C ASN A 250 -10.43 23.77 -23.69
N VAL A 251 -11.60 23.28 -24.05
CA VAL A 251 -12.22 23.50 -25.36
C VAL A 251 -13.62 24.08 -25.18
N ASN A 252 -13.96 25.07 -26.02
CA ASN A 252 -15.28 25.67 -25.99
C ASN A 252 -16.02 25.37 -27.31
N VAL A 253 -17.21 24.78 -27.20
CA VAL A 253 -18.04 24.42 -28.35
C VAL A 253 -19.38 25.12 -28.32
N SER A 254 -19.90 25.46 -29.50
CA SER A 254 -21.13 26.25 -29.64
C SER A 254 -22.41 25.44 -29.43
N GLU A 255 -22.34 24.12 -29.51
CA GLU A 255 -23.49 23.22 -29.40
C GLU A 255 -23.06 21.83 -28.95
N ASP A 256 -24.02 21.06 -28.42
CA ASP A 256 -23.85 19.64 -28.13
C ASP A 256 -23.67 18.86 -29.43
N ALA A 257 -22.53 18.17 -29.57
CA ALA A 257 -22.24 17.38 -30.75
C ALA A 257 -21.21 16.28 -30.49
N GLU A 258 -21.10 15.36 -31.46
CA GLU A 258 -19.97 14.44 -31.54
C GLU A 258 -18.83 15.10 -32.32
N TYR A 259 -17.61 14.85 -31.85
CA TYR A 259 -16.38 15.31 -32.45
C TYR A 259 -15.43 14.14 -32.68
N ASP A 260 -14.74 14.18 -33.80
CA ASP A 260 -13.60 13.32 -34.08
C ASP A 260 -12.36 14.01 -33.50
N LEU A 261 -11.78 13.39 -32.47
CA LEU A 261 -10.54 13.81 -31.84
C LEU A 261 -9.37 13.09 -32.48
N TYR A 262 -8.47 13.84 -33.07
CA TYR A 262 -7.18 13.37 -33.56
C TYR A 262 -6.10 13.85 -32.60
N VAL A 263 -5.13 12.99 -32.28
CA VAL A 263 -4.00 13.31 -31.40
C VAL A 263 -2.71 13.33 -32.20
N ASP A 264 -2.00 14.46 -32.15
CA ASP A 264 -0.64 14.57 -32.65
C ASP A 264 0.30 14.08 -31.54
N ALA A 265 1.01 12.98 -31.82
CA ALA A 265 1.77 12.27 -30.80
C ALA A 265 3.06 11.66 -31.39
N ARG A 266 3.91 11.17 -30.49
CA ARG A 266 5.11 10.42 -30.81
C ARG A 266 5.28 9.27 -29.82
N CYS A 267 5.44 8.04 -30.32
CA CYS A 267 5.83 6.90 -29.49
C CYS A 267 7.36 6.81 -29.44
N ARG A 268 7.94 6.74 -28.25
CA ARG A 268 9.39 6.57 -28.04
C ARG A 268 9.73 5.14 -27.71
N THR A 269 10.93 4.68 -28.13
CA THR A 269 11.52 3.42 -27.68
C THR A 269 12.08 3.58 -26.30
N ARG A 270 11.26 3.45 -25.28
CA ARG A 270 11.71 3.32 -23.90
C ARG A 270 10.83 2.36 -23.15
N GLU A 271 11.38 1.78 -22.11
CA GLU A 271 10.61 0.93 -21.22
C GLU A 271 9.40 1.69 -20.66
N GLY A 272 8.24 1.07 -20.72
CA GLY A 272 6.98 1.67 -20.28
C GLY A 272 6.30 2.60 -21.30
N SER A 273 6.93 2.93 -22.42
CA SER A 273 6.31 3.72 -23.49
C SER A 273 5.47 2.85 -24.42
N GLY A 274 4.31 3.34 -24.81
CA GLY A 274 3.44 2.64 -25.76
C GLY A 274 2.46 3.56 -26.45
N GLY A 275 1.64 2.97 -27.29
CA GLY A 275 0.56 3.67 -28.00
C GLY A 275 -0.73 3.80 -27.20
N TRP A 276 -0.77 3.29 -25.98
CA TRP A 276 -1.99 3.32 -25.18
C TRP A 276 -2.30 4.73 -24.65
N LEU A 277 -3.48 5.23 -25.00
CA LEU A 277 -3.97 6.52 -24.56
C LEU A 277 -5.40 6.40 -24.08
N GLN A 278 -5.66 6.93 -22.90
CA GLN A 278 -7.01 7.14 -22.37
C GLN A 278 -7.41 8.59 -22.60
N VAL A 279 -8.64 8.78 -23.04
CA VAL A 279 -9.28 10.08 -23.20
C VAL A 279 -10.52 10.13 -22.32
N ALA A 280 -10.69 11.19 -21.55
CA ALA A 280 -11.90 11.44 -20.78
C ALA A 280 -12.44 12.84 -21.02
N VAL A 281 -13.79 12.96 -21.02
CA VAL A 281 -14.51 14.22 -21.02
C VAL A 281 -15.60 14.12 -19.94
N GLY A 282 -15.48 14.92 -18.88
CA GLY A 282 -16.32 14.76 -17.71
C GLY A 282 -16.19 13.36 -17.13
N THR A 283 -17.30 12.61 -17.03
CA THR A 283 -17.34 11.22 -16.54
C THR A 283 -17.28 10.18 -17.66
N SER A 284 -17.18 10.60 -18.91
CA SER A 284 -17.14 9.69 -20.08
C SER A 284 -15.71 9.37 -20.46
N TYR A 285 -15.41 8.08 -20.62
CA TYR A 285 -14.11 7.56 -21.00
C TYR A 285 -14.11 7.02 -22.42
N TYR A 286 -13.07 7.33 -23.14
CA TYR A 286 -12.79 6.88 -24.50
C TYR A 286 -11.40 6.31 -24.56
N TYR A 287 -11.23 5.15 -25.22
CA TYR A 287 -9.91 4.50 -25.28
C TYR A 287 -9.49 4.27 -26.71
N ASP A 288 -8.21 4.46 -26.97
CA ASP A 288 -7.59 4.01 -28.20
C ASP A 288 -6.13 3.58 -27.96
N ASP A 289 -5.68 2.57 -28.70
CA ASP A 289 -4.28 2.17 -28.80
C ASP A 289 -3.71 2.89 -30.01
N LEU A 290 -3.07 4.05 -29.78
CA LEU A 290 -2.60 4.96 -30.83
C LEU A 290 -1.45 4.42 -31.67
N LEU A 291 -1.03 3.17 -31.55
CA LEU A 291 -0.05 2.63 -32.28
C LEU A 291 1.20 2.31 -32.01
N VAL A 292 1.14 1.22 -32.25
CA VAL A 292 2.12 0.88 -32.16
C VAL A 292 3.46 0.41 -32.64
N ASP A 293 3.81 0.32 -33.76
CA ASP A 293 5.02 -0.27 -34.31
C ASP A 293 6.05 0.78 -34.80
N SER A 294 5.73 2.06 -34.74
CA SER A 294 6.66 3.10 -35.18
C SER A 294 7.26 3.84 -33.98
N VAL A 295 8.54 3.71 -33.86
CA VAL A 295 9.35 4.29 -32.82
C VAL A 295 9.94 5.61 -33.31
N ASP A 296 9.91 6.62 -32.43
CA ASP A 296 10.48 7.96 -32.66
C ASP A 296 9.93 8.71 -33.89
N THR A 297 8.76 8.32 -34.37
CA THR A 297 8.09 8.99 -35.50
C THR A 297 6.97 9.90 -34.99
N GLU A 298 6.86 11.08 -35.56
CA GLU A 298 5.68 11.92 -35.36
C GLU A 298 4.48 11.30 -36.06
N ILE A 299 3.39 11.15 -35.37
CA ILE A 299 2.14 10.61 -35.90
C ILE A 299 0.98 11.55 -35.59
N CYS A 300 0.05 11.67 -36.49
CA CYS A 300 -1.31 12.12 -36.20
C CYS A 300 -2.20 10.89 -36.34
N THR A 301 -3.07 10.65 -35.38
CA THR A 301 -3.93 9.46 -35.42
C THR A 301 -4.72 9.39 -36.72
N ASP A 302 -4.61 8.29 -37.45
CA ASP A 302 -5.37 8.06 -38.68
C ASP A 302 -6.85 7.79 -38.39
N LYS A 303 -7.11 7.18 -37.22
CA LYS A 303 -8.45 6.95 -36.71
C LYS A 303 -8.73 7.95 -35.61
N PRO A 304 -9.79 8.77 -35.75
CA PRO A 304 -10.18 9.66 -34.68
C PRO A 304 -10.83 8.90 -33.52
N ILE A 305 -10.61 9.39 -32.32
CA ILE A 305 -11.39 8.99 -31.14
C ILE A 305 -12.70 9.78 -31.19
N ARG A 306 -13.85 9.11 -31.30
CA ARG A 306 -15.16 9.75 -31.30
C ARG A 306 -15.54 10.13 -29.87
N ILE A 307 -15.63 11.44 -29.58
CA ILE A 307 -15.99 11.99 -28.28
C ILE A 307 -17.26 12.83 -28.36
N LYS A 308 -17.97 12.97 -27.24
CA LYS A 308 -19.12 13.87 -27.10
C LYS A 308 -18.72 15.09 -26.30
N LEU A 309 -19.02 16.28 -26.82
CA LEU A 309 -18.83 17.54 -26.14
C LEU A 309 -20.18 18.23 -25.96
N SER A 310 -20.38 18.84 -24.77
CA SER A 310 -21.56 19.64 -24.46
C SER A 310 -21.30 21.09 -24.80
N LYS A 311 -22.35 21.84 -25.15
CA LYS A 311 -22.26 23.28 -25.39
C LYS A 311 -21.59 24.01 -24.25
N GLY A 312 -20.64 24.87 -24.59
CA GLY A 312 -19.84 25.62 -23.62
C GLY A 312 -18.46 25.01 -23.40
N GLU A 313 -17.91 25.22 -22.22
CA GLU A 313 -16.57 24.75 -21.86
C GLU A 313 -16.56 23.25 -21.53
N ASN A 314 -15.60 22.56 -22.09
CA ASN A 314 -15.30 21.15 -21.82
C ASN A 314 -13.81 21.01 -21.51
N VAL A 315 -13.45 20.03 -20.71
CA VAL A 315 -12.07 19.63 -20.48
C VAL A 315 -11.84 18.26 -21.09
N ILE A 316 -10.98 18.19 -22.09
CA ILE A 316 -10.52 16.93 -22.66
C ILE A 316 -9.25 16.54 -21.92
N ARG A 317 -9.28 15.40 -21.25
CA ARG A 317 -8.16 14.86 -20.50
C ARG A 317 -7.50 13.74 -21.31
N LEU A 318 -6.19 13.82 -21.51
CA LEU A 318 -5.36 12.79 -22.12
C LEU A 318 -4.45 12.20 -21.05
N MET A 319 -4.48 10.86 -20.87
CA MET A 319 -3.85 10.20 -19.75
C MET A 319 -3.51 8.74 -20.05
N ASN A 320 -2.80 8.08 -19.16
CA ASN A 320 -2.69 6.64 -19.10
C ASN A 320 -2.65 6.18 -17.64
N HIS A 321 -3.80 5.79 -17.11
CA HIS A 321 -3.96 5.21 -15.76
C HIS A 321 -4.04 3.67 -15.80
N ARG A 322 -3.75 3.08 -16.94
CA ARG A 322 -3.99 1.67 -17.19
C ARG A 322 -3.28 0.75 -16.21
N ARG A 323 -2.07 1.10 -15.81
CA ARG A 323 -1.30 0.34 -14.85
C ARG A 323 -2.06 0.17 -13.52
N GLN A 324 -2.56 1.28 -12.96
CA GLN A 324 -3.31 1.25 -11.70
C GLN A 324 -4.64 0.54 -11.81
N GLU A 325 -5.39 0.84 -12.88
CA GLU A 325 -6.68 0.23 -13.14
C GLU A 325 -6.55 -1.29 -13.34
N ASN A 326 -5.51 -1.75 -14.03
CA ASN A 326 -5.23 -3.16 -14.20
C ASN A 326 -4.86 -3.82 -12.88
N THR A 327 -3.99 -3.21 -12.09
CA THR A 327 -3.57 -3.73 -10.79
C THR A 327 -4.77 -3.87 -9.85
N LEU A 328 -5.57 -2.80 -9.68
CA LEU A 328 -6.81 -2.88 -8.91
C LEU A 328 -7.72 -4.01 -9.41
N THR A 329 -7.94 -4.10 -10.73
CA THR A 329 -8.84 -5.10 -11.31
C THR A 329 -8.35 -6.53 -11.04
N SER A 330 -7.04 -6.75 -11.05
CA SER A 330 -6.45 -8.07 -10.76
C SER A 330 -6.77 -8.53 -9.32
N TYR A 331 -6.61 -7.65 -8.35
CA TYR A 331 -6.97 -7.93 -6.95
C TYR A 331 -8.49 -8.05 -6.77
N ALA A 332 -9.26 -7.16 -7.39
CA ALA A 332 -10.72 -7.16 -7.29
C ALA A 332 -11.35 -8.45 -7.81
N LYS A 333 -10.81 -9.06 -8.87
CA LYS A 333 -11.29 -10.34 -9.38
C LYS A 333 -11.22 -11.47 -8.36
N ILE A 334 -10.17 -11.53 -7.56
CA ILE A 334 -10.02 -12.54 -6.51
C ILE A 334 -11.08 -12.30 -5.43
N GLN A 335 -11.26 -11.05 -5.00
CA GLN A 335 -12.30 -10.70 -4.02
C GLN A 335 -13.71 -10.98 -4.53
N GLU A 336 -14.01 -10.68 -5.80
CA GLU A 336 -15.30 -11.02 -6.42
C GLU A 336 -15.58 -12.52 -6.37
N CYS A 337 -14.54 -13.34 -6.55
CA CYS A 337 -14.68 -14.79 -6.46
C CYS A 337 -14.99 -15.24 -5.02
N PHE A 338 -14.31 -14.68 -4.01
CA PHE A 338 -14.62 -14.98 -2.60
C PHE A 338 -16.04 -14.55 -2.22
N GLU A 339 -16.46 -13.34 -2.57
CA GLU A 339 -17.82 -12.84 -2.31
C GLU A 339 -18.90 -13.69 -3.00
N LYS A 340 -18.62 -14.17 -4.22
CA LYS A 340 -19.54 -15.04 -4.96
C LYS A 340 -19.63 -16.45 -4.36
N LEU A 341 -18.51 -17.02 -3.96
CA LEU A 341 -18.41 -18.43 -3.58
C LEU A 341 -18.66 -18.68 -2.09
N ALA A 342 -18.33 -17.72 -1.24
CA ALA A 342 -18.44 -17.86 0.21
C ALA A 342 -18.68 -16.49 0.89
N PRO A 343 -19.82 -15.82 0.62
CA PRO A 343 -20.09 -14.46 1.12
C PRO A 343 -20.15 -14.38 2.65
N GLU A 344 -20.39 -15.51 3.33
CA GLU A 344 -20.42 -15.58 4.80
C GLU A 344 -19.02 -15.72 5.44
N LYS A 345 -18.00 -16.07 4.65
CA LYS A 345 -16.64 -16.21 5.16
C LYS A 345 -15.96 -14.87 5.35
N ASP A 346 -15.27 -14.79 6.48
CA ASP A 346 -14.53 -13.60 6.87
C ASP A 346 -13.03 -13.78 6.60
N ILE A 347 -12.63 -13.73 5.31
CA ILE A 347 -11.24 -13.86 4.89
C ILE A 347 -10.59 -12.47 4.89
N LEU A 348 -9.50 -12.30 5.63
CA LEU A 348 -8.68 -11.08 5.58
C LEU A 348 -7.85 -11.08 4.30
N PHE A 349 -7.92 -9.97 3.57
CA PHE A 349 -7.23 -9.80 2.29
C PHE A 349 -6.10 -8.79 2.38
N SER A 350 -4.86 -9.25 2.26
CA SER A 350 -3.65 -8.42 2.31
C SER A 350 -3.05 -8.23 0.92
N ILE A 351 -2.95 -6.98 0.48
CA ILE A 351 -2.40 -6.60 -0.82
C ILE A 351 -0.90 -6.39 -0.70
N CYS A 352 -0.12 -7.10 -1.50
CA CYS A 352 1.33 -7.00 -1.53
C CYS A 352 1.84 -6.57 -2.92
N GLU A 353 1.68 -5.26 -3.24
CA GLU A 353 2.21 -4.71 -4.50
C GLU A 353 3.33 -3.68 -4.25
N TRP A 354 3.91 -3.70 -3.06
CA TRP A 354 5.08 -2.92 -2.62
C TRP A 354 4.95 -1.39 -2.74
N GLY A 355 3.75 -0.85 -2.88
CA GLY A 355 3.54 0.59 -3.05
C GLY A 355 3.78 1.10 -4.45
N LYS A 356 3.98 0.25 -5.45
CA LYS A 356 4.34 0.66 -6.83
C LYS A 356 3.27 1.48 -7.51
N THR A 357 2.02 1.06 -7.40
CA THR A 357 0.88 1.82 -7.93
C THR A 357 0.17 2.63 -6.85
N GLN A 358 0.85 2.88 -5.73
CA GLN A 358 0.36 3.58 -4.54
C GLN A 358 -0.98 3.04 -4.02
N PRO A 359 -1.00 1.80 -3.51
CA PRO A 359 -2.21 1.10 -3.10
C PRO A 359 -2.97 1.79 -1.96
N HIS A 360 -2.32 2.68 -1.21
CA HIS A 360 -2.99 3.51 -0.22
C HIS A 360 -4.12 4.37 -0.81
N ASN A 361 -4.08 4.67 -2.12
CA ASN A 361 -5.15 5.43 -2.78
C ASN A 361 -6.34 4.55 -3.21
N TRP A 362 -6.17 3.24 -3.35
CA TRP A 362 -7.20 2.36 -3.89
C TRP A 362 -7.37 1.03 -3.14
N GLY A 363 -6.39 0.60 -2.35
CA GLY A 363 -6.37 -0.70 -1.67
C GLY A 363 -7.59 -0.91 -0.76
N TYR A 364 -8.08 0.17 -0.12
CA TYR A 364 -9.30 0.14 0.70
C TYR A 364 -10.56 -0.34 -0.06
N LYS A 365 -10.53 -0.34 -1.40
CA LYS A 365 -11.65 -0.83 -2.21
C LYS A 365 -11.74 -2.34 -2.24
N VAL A 366 -10.62 -3.03 -2.08
CA VAL A 366 -10.52 -4.47 -2.28
C VAL A 366 -9.87 -5.25 -1.15
N GLY A 367 -9.09 -4.61 -0.27
CA GLY A 367 -8.34 -5.29 0.78
C GLY A 367 -8.45 -4.64 2.15
N ASP A 368 -7.96 -5.36 3.15
CA ASP A 368 -7.92 -4.92 4.55
C ASP A 368 -6.60 -4.22 4.91
N SER A 369 -5.53 -4.53 4.17
CA SER A 369 -4.22 -3.87 4.29
C SER A 369 -3.47 -3.90 2.96
N TRP A 370 -2.47 -3.02 2.83
CA TRP A 370 -1.66 -2.90 1.61
C TRP A 370 -0.22 -2.53 1.94
N ARG A 371 0.72 -3.26 1.35
CA ARG A 371 2.15 -2.96 1.41
C ARG A 371 2.43 -1.61 0.75
N ILE A 372 3.19 -0.78 1.42
CA ILE A 372 3.45 0.60 0.99
C ILE A 372 4.82 0.79 0.33
N LEU A 373 5.73 -0.17 0.51
CA LEU A 373 7.11 -0.12 0.01
C LEU A 373 7.62 -1.55 -0.25
N ASN A 374 8.80 -1.69 -0.85
CA ASN A 374 9.49 -2.96 -1.04
C ASN A 374 9.67 -3.72 0.29
N ASP A 375 10.08 -4.98 0.22
CA ASP A 375 10.30 -5.80 1.40
C ASP A 375 11.29 -5.15 2.36
N ILE A 376 11.01 -5.28 3.66
CA ILE A 376 11.83 -4.69 4.72
C ILE A 376 13.25 -5.28 4.74
N THR A 377 13.40 -6.51 4.26
CA THR A 377 14.69 -7.18 4.06
C THR A 377 14.63 -8.17 2.89
N PHE A 378 15.75 -8.35 2.19
CA PHE A 378 15.98 -9.42 1.22
C PHE A 378 16.83 -10.57 1.77
N GLN A 379 17.31 -10.44 3.02
CA GLN A 379 18.14 -11.45 3.69
C GLN A 379 17.26 -12.23 4.69
N VAL A 380 16.28 -12.93 4.14
CA VAL A 380 15.37 -13.76 4.93
C VAL A 380 16.12 -14.91 5.62
N GLY A 381 15.54 -15.43 6.70
CA GLY A 381 16.10 -16.54 7.45
C GLY A 381 15.94 -17.89 6.76
N SER A 382 16.42 -18.89 7.43
CA SER A 382 16.24 -20.30 7.12
C SER A 382 16.21 -21.11 8.42
N ASP A 383 15.97 -22.41 8.34
CA ASP A 383 16.08 -23.26 9.53
C ASP A 383 17.53 -23.19 10.08
N GLY A 384 17.68 -22.63 11.27
CA GLY A 384 18.98 -22.39 11.91
C GLY A 384 19.58 -21.00 11.73
N ASP A 385 19.13 -20.19 10.77
CA ASP A 385 19.61 -18.81 10.55
C ASP A 385 18.45 -17.81 10.72
N PRO A 386 18.54 -16.81 11.62
CA PRO A 386 17.46 -15.84 11.83
C PRO A 386 17.27 -14.84 10.68
N GLY A 387 18.13 -14.85 9.65
CA GLY A 387 18.16 -13.80 8.63
C GLY A 387 18.76 -12.50 9.15
N THR A 388 18.83 -11.48 8.30
CA THR A 388 19.45 -10.21 8.62
C THR A 388 18.62 -9.04 8.11
N VAL A 389 18.46 -8.02 8.94
CA VAL A 389 17.82 -6.76 8.58
C VAL A 389 18.69 -5.58 8.99
N SER A 390 18.53 -4.45 8.33
CA SER A 390 19.21 -3.21 8.68
C SER A 390 18.23 -2.21 9.30
N TRP A 391 18.67 -1.48 10.32
CA TRP A 391 17.95 -0.34 10.86
C TRP A 391 17.76 0.75 9.81
N GLU A 392 18.87 1.16 9.20
CA GLU A 392 18.90 2.06 8.04
C GLU A 392 19.76 1.44 6.94
N GLY A 393 19.47 1.76 5.70
CA GLY A 393 20.21 1.15 4.59
C GLY A 393 19.81 1.71 3.24
N ALA A 394 20.07 0.91 2.19
CA ALA A 394 19.71 1.24 0.83
C ALA A 394 18.21 1.54 0.76
N TYR A 395 17.94 2.52 0.11
CA TYR A 395 16.82 3.43 -0.02
C TYR A 395 15.38 2.89 0.16
N THR A 396 15.09 1.60 0.05
CA THR A 396 13.74 1.05 0.26
C THR A 396 13.69 -0.14 1.21
N THR A 397 14.83 -0.61 1.68
CA THR A 397 14.95 -1.87 2.43
C THR A 397 15.61 -1.61 3.77
N SER A 398 14.83 -1.30 4.78
CA SER A 398 15.24 -1.16 6.18
C SER A 398 14.06 -0.77 7.05
N VAL A 399 14.21 -0.87 8.36
CA VAL A 399 13.17 -0.44 9.31
C VAL A 399 12.83 1.05 9.12
N THR A 400 13.86 1.91 9.01
CA THR A 400 13.66 3.35 8.87
C THR A 400 13.12 3.74 7.50
N ALA A 401 13.44 3.01 6.42
CA ALA A 401 12.86 3.27 5.11
C ALA A 401 11.34 3.06 5.13
N GLN A 402 10.88 1.98 5.73
CA GLN A 402 9.45 1.69 5.92
C GLN A 402 8.78 2.75 6.80
N TYR A 403 9.37 3.06 7.95
CA TYR A 403 8.88 4.09 8.87
C TYR A 403 8.78 5.46 8.20
N ASN A 404 9.81 5.89 7.49
CA ASN A 404 9.89 7.20 6.85
C ASN A 404 8.73 7.45 5.87
N LYS A 405 8.28 6.40 5.19
CA LYS A 405 7.12 6.47 4.31
C LYS A 405 5.81 6.38 5.09
N ALA A 406 5.67 5.38 5.96
CA ALA A 406 4.44 5.13 6.70
C ALA A 406 4.00 6.31 7.58
N VAL A 407 4.96 7.02 8.18
CA VAL A 407 4.70 8.06 9.19
C VAL A 407 3.97 9.29 8.66
N ILE A 408 3.96 9.51 7.34
CA ILE A 408 3.24 10.61 6.69
C ILE A 408 2.00 10.13 5.91
N MET A 409 1.53 8.92 6.19
CA MET A 409 0.42 8.30 5.47
C MET A 409 -0.84 8.11 6.35
N ASP A 410 -0.96 8.83 7.46
CA ASP A 410 -2.06 8.70 8.41
C ASP A 410 -3.46 8.97 7.83
N GLU A 411 -3.55 9.77 6.78
CA GLU A 411 -4.82 10.09 6.11
C GLU A 411 -5.37 8.92 5.26
N PHE A 412 -4.53 7.93 4.95
CA PHE A 412 -4.91 6.82 4.07
C PHE A 412 -5.39 5.58 4.82
N ALA A 413 -5.15 5.50 6.12
CA ALA A 413 -5.52 4.37 6.96
C ALA A 413 -6.64 4.71 7.94
N GLY A 414 -7.40 3.69 8.37
CA GLY A 414 -8.46 3.81 9.36
C GLY A 414 -9.43 2.64 9.34
N LEU A 415 -10.30 2.55 10.34
CA LEU A 415 -11.32 1.51 10.42
C LEU A 415 -12.28 1.48 9.23
N ASP A 416 -12.49 2.63 8.59
CA ASP A 416 -13.34 2.77 7.41
C ASP A 416 -12.64 2.38 6.10
N LYS A 417 -11.33 2.17 6.13
CA LYS A 417 -10.50 1.92 4.95
C LYS A 417 -9.75 0.61 5.02
N GLY A 418 -8.96 0.43 6.05
CA GLY A 418 -7.93 -0.60 6.21
C GLY A 418 -6.59 0.03 6.58
N TRP A 419 -5.48 -0.69 6.39
CA TRP A 419 -4.22 -0.35 7.03
C TRP A 419 -3.05 -0.27 6.06
N ASN A 420 -2.24 0.78 6.22
CA ASN A 420 -0.91 0.84 5.64
C ASN A 420 -0.05 -0.28 6.24
N ASP A 421 0.61 -1.05 5.39
CA ASP A 421 1.46 -2.16 5.79
C ASP A 421 2.93 -1.85 5.44
N PRO A 422 3.74 -1.44 6.44
CA PRO A 422 5.17 -1.22 6.28
C PRO A 422 5.99 -2.51 6.41
N ASP A 423 5.38 -3.65 6.12
CA ASP A 423 5.94 -5.00 6.23
C ASP A 423 6.03 -5.55 7.67
N MET A 424 6.48 -6.78 7.77
CA MET A 424 6.51 -7.56 9.00
C MET A 424 7.40 -6.98 10.09
N LEU A 425 7.12 -7.38 11.32
CA LEU A 425 8.01 -7.14 12.45
C LEU A 425 9.26 -8.04 12.32
N VAL A 426 10.41 -7.42 12.15
CA VAL A 426 11.72 -8.07 12.04
C VAL A 426 12.48 -8.09 13.37
N ILE A 427 11.72 -8.09 14.47
CA ILE A 427 12.24 -8.14 15.84
C ILE A 427 12.99 -9.46 16.07
N GLY A 428 14.18 -9.38 16.65
CA GLY A 428 15.02 -10.56 16.95
C GLY A 428 15.80 -11.12 15.78
N MET A 429 15.73 -10.50 14.59
CA MET A 429 16.61 -10.84 13.47
C MET A 429 18.03 -10.25 13.67
N ASN A 430 19.02 -10.80 12.99
CA ASN A 430 20.39 -10.25 12.99
C ASN A 430 20.39 -8.80 12.50
N GLY A 431 21.27 -7.97 13.08
CA GLY A 431 21.37 -6.55 12.76
C GLY A 431 20.50 -5.63 13.62
N MET A 432 19.62 -6.20 14.46
CA MET A 432 18.76 -5.45 15.39
C MET A 432 19.29 -5.54 16.83
N THR A 433 19.56 -4.39 17.45
CA THR A 433 19.81 -4.29 18.88
C THR A 433 18.48 -4.30 19.68
N ASP A 434 18.55 -4.51 20.98
CA ASP A 434 17.34 -4.47 21.84
C ASP A 434 16.63 -3.13 21.76
N THR A 435 17.36 -2.03 21.67
CA THR A 435 16.80 -0.69 21.52
C THR A 435 16.10 -0.53 20.17
N MET A 436 16.71 -1.02 19.09
CA MET A 436 16.07 -1.03 17.76
C MET A 436 14.78 -1.87 17.77
N ASN A 437 14.80 -3.06 18.39
CA ASN A 437 13.63 -3.93 18.51
C ASN A 437 12.49 -3.23 19.26
N LYS A 438 12.78 -2.55 20.37
CA LYS A 438 11.79 -1.77 21.12
C LYS A 438 11.21 -0.63 20.28
N THR A 439 12.05 0.11 19.62
CA THR A 439 11.61 1.26 18.81
C THR A 439 10.85 0.83 17.57
N HIS A 440 11.26 -0.27 16.93
CA HIS A 440 10.51 -0.89 15.83
C HIS A 440 9.09 -1.28 16.27
N MET A 441 8.93 -1.96 17.41
CA MET A 441 7.61 -2.30 17.96
C MET A 441 6.78 -1.03 18.25
N THR A 442 7.40 0.00 18.83
CA THR A 442 6.73 1.28 19.07
C THR A 442 6.23 1.93 17.79
N MET A 443 7.07 2.02 16.76
CA MET A 443 6.73 2.60 15.45
C MET A 443 5.52 1.88 14.85
N TRP A 444 5.54 0.54 14.74
CA TRP A 444 4.46 -0.23 14.16
C TRP A 444 3.16 -0.12 14.97
N CYS A 445 3.24 -0.09 16.29
CA CYS A 445 2.06 0.09 17.14
C CYS A 445 1.45 1.49 17.01
N MET A 446 2.26 2.53 16.97
CA MET A 446 1.79 3.91 16.75
C MET A 446 1.14 4.09 15.38
N LEU A 447 1.66 3.40 14.37
CA LEU A 447 1.21 3.52 12.96
C LEU A 447 0.00 2.62 12.62
N ASN A 448 -0.57 1.86 13.57
CA ASN A 448 -1.61 0.85 13.28
C ASN A 448 -1.23 -0.13 12.16
N SER A 449 0.05 -0.47 12.07
CA SER A 449 0.53 -1.45 11.11
C SER A 449 0.06 -2.85 11.47
N PRO A 450 -0.15 -3.76 10.52
CA PRO A 450 -0.28 -5.18 10.83
C PRO A 450 0.92 -5.64 11.67
N LEU A 451 0.67 -6.34 12.78
CA LEU A 451 1.72 -6.87 13.66
C LEU A 451 1.98 -8.34 13.29
N MET A 452 2.60 -8.54 12.12
CA MET A 452 2.97 -9.86 11.64
C MET A 452 4.42 -10.16 12.01
N LEU A 453 4.63 -11.13 12.90
CA LEU A 453 5.95 -11.55 13.34
C LEU A 453 6.67 -12.30 12.20
N GLY A 454 7.87 -11.84 11.84
CA GLY A 454 8.68 -12.42 10.77
C GLY A 454 9.87 -13.25 11.28
N MET A 455 9.90 -13.63 12.56
CA MET A 455 11.01 -14.36 13.17
C MET A 455 10.73 -15.85 13.37
N ASP A 456 11.79 -16.64 13.54
CA ASP A 456 11.68 -18.01 14.04
C ASP A 456 11.36 -18.00 15.54
N LEU A 457 10.09 -18.28 15.88
CA LEU A 457 9.59 -18.22 17.27
C LEU A 457 10.22 -19.26 18.19
N ARG A 458 10.89 -20.32 17.68
CA ARG A 458 11.61 -21.32 18.50
C ARG A 458 12.78 -20.69 19.25
N ARG A 459 13.25 -19.51 18.79
CA ARG A 459 14.33 -18.74 19.40
C ARG A 459 13.87 -17.83 20.55
N VAL A 460 12.56 -17.75 20.78
CA VAL A 460 11.98 -16.89 21.80
C VAL A 460 11.61 -17.70 23.03
N GLU A 461 12.07 -17.26 24.20
CA GLU A 461 11.71 -17.87 25.48
C GLU A 461 10.87 -16.90 26.32
N LYS A 462 9.99 -17.45 27.16
CA LYS A 462 9.20 -16.62 28.08
C LYS A 462 10.14 -15.79 28.95
N ASN A 463 9.82 -14.50 29.07
CA ASN A 463 10.53 -13.52 29.88
C ASN A 463 11.89 -13.06 29.31
N ASP A 464 12.33 -13.50 28.16
CA ASP A 464 13.44 -12.83 27.49
C ASP A 464 13.03 -11.43 26.97
N ASP A 465 13.99 -10.66 26.47
CA ASP A 465 13.70 -9.27 26.07
C ASP A 465 12.87 -9.22 24.78
N ILE A 466 13.04 -10.16 23.86
CA ILE A 466 12.21 -10.28 22.65
C ILE A 466 10.76 -10.57 23.03
N TYR A 467 10.54 -11.54 23.94
CA TYR A 467 9.20 -11.86 24.45
C TYR A 467 8.52 -10.63 25.05
N LYS A 468 9.24 -9.90 25.96
CA LYS A 468 8.69 -8.68 26.59
C LYS A 468 8.34 -7.59 25.60
N ILE A 469 9.10 -7.49 24.49
CA ILE A 469 8.82 -6.52 23.42
C ILE A 469 7.54 -6.88 22.69
N ILE A 470 7.43 -8.11 22.17
CA ILE A 470 6.28 -8.52 21.36
C ILE A 470 5.00 -8.71 22.18
N THR A 471 5.08 -8.82 23.48
CA THR A 471 3.93 -8.95 24.40
C THR A 471 3.68 -7.71 25.26
N ASN A 472 4.22 -6.54 24.89
CA ASN A 472 3.93 -5.30 25.58
C ASN A 472 2.47 -4.88 25.35
N GLU A 473 1.60 -5.22 26.31
CA GLU A 473 0.15 -4.96 26.26
C GLU A 473 -0.20 -3.49 26.02
N ASP A 474 0.57 -2.57 26.62
CA ASP A 474 0.31 -1.14 26.46
C ASP A 474 0.55 -0.67 25.03
N LEU A 475 1.59 -1.19 24.36
CA LEU A 475 1.84 -0.87 22.94
C LEU A 475 0.85 -1.57 22.02
N ILE A 476 0.55 -2.84 22.28
CA ILE A 476 -0.48 -3.57 21.53
C ILE A 476 -1.83 -2.85 21.63
N ALA A 477 -2.18 -2.32 22.82
CA ALA A 477 -3.40 -1.54 23.02
C ALA A 477 -3.43 -0.25 22.17
N LEU A 478 -2.28 0.36 21.85
CA LEU A 478 -2.23 1.49 20.91
C LEU A 478 -2.57 1.06 19.49
N ASN A 479 -2.02 -0.08 19.05
CA ASN A 479 -2.26 -0.64 17.71
C ASN A 479 -3.71 -1.09 17.56
N GLN A 480 -4.27 -1.69 18.59
CA GLN A 480 -5.61 -2.27 18.62
C GLN A 480 -6.68 -1.33 19.20
N ASP A 481 -6.37 -0.02 19.30
CA ASP A 481 -7.34 0.96 19.80
C ASP A 481 -8.51 1.12 18.81
N THR A 482 -9.73 1.06 19.34
CA THR A 482 -10.98 1.05 18.55
C THR A 482 -11.32 2.38 17.90
N LEU A 483 -10.61 3.47 18.19
CA LEU A 483 -10.71 4.71 17.40
C LEU A 483 -10.15 4.50 15.99
N GLY A 484 -9.17 3.59 15.85
CA GLY A 484 -8.60 3.20 14.56
C GLY A 484 -7.88 4.34 13.83
N VAL A 485 -7.20 5.22 14.55
CA VAL A 485 -6.48 6.36 13.99
C VAL A 485 -4.98 6.13 14.07
N GLN A 486 -4.30 6.15 12.92
CA GLN A 486 -2.84 6.12 12.86
C GLN A 486 -2.25 7.37 13.52
N ALA A 487 -1.12 7.23 14.22
CA ALA A 487 -0.41 8.38 14.78
C ALA A 487 0.08 9.32 13.67
N LYS A 488 0.06 10.61 13.97
CA LYS A 488 0.60 11.68 13.12
C LYS A 488 1.94 12.16 13.67
N ARG A 489 2.93 12.39 12.80
CA ARG A 489 4.17 13.06 13.19
C ARG A 489 3.87 14.55 13.35
N ILE A 490 3.94 15.05 14.58
CA ILE A 490 3.63 16.43 14.94
C ILE A 490 4.87 17.31 15.11
N PHE A 491 6.05 16.70 15.17
CA PHE A 491 7.33 17.40 15.26
C PHE A 491 8.43 16.55 14.63
N THR A 492 9.42 17.24 14.05
CA THR A 492 10.70 16.67 13.62
C THR A 492 11.83 17.67 13.87
N SER A 493 12.98 17.20 14.35
CA SER A 493 14.16 18.06 14.59
C SER A 493 14.80 18.59 13.30
N LYS A 494 14.29 18.21 12.12
CA LYS A 494 14.73 18.76 10.82
C LYS A 494 14.16 20.13 10.48
N GLY A 495 13.23 20.66 11.27
CA GLY A 495 12.68 22.01 11.08
C GLY A 495 11.83 22.17 9.82
N VAL A 496 11.28 21.08 9.28
CA VAL A 496 10.35 21.07 8.15
C VAL A 496 8.94 20.78 8.62
N LYS A 497 7.94 20.90 7.73
CA LYS A 497 6.57 20.52 8.05
C LYS A 497 6.50 19.03 8.41
N PRO A 498 6.12 18.68 9.66
CA PRO A 498 6.35 17.32 10.15
C PRO A 498 5.39 16.28 9.56
N ASP A 499 4.14 16.64 9.32
CA ASP A 499 3.06 15.70 9.00
C ASP A 499 3.03 15.24 7.53
N THR A 500 3.66 15.99 6.63
CA THR A 500 3.58 15.73 5.18
C THR A 500 4.93 15.61 4.48
N THR A 501 6.04 16.05 5.14
CA THR A 501 7.35 16.00 4.50
C THR A 501 7.97 14.60 4.60
N TYR A 502 8.26 14.00 3.45
CA TYR A 502 9.02 12.75 3.39
C TYR A 502 10.49 13.03 3.72
N LEU A 503 11.04 12.31 4.70
CA LEU A 503 12.42 12.48 5.17
C LEU A 503 13.18 11.16 5.04
N ARG A 504 14.30 11.17 4.32
CA ARG A 504 15.24 10.06 4.23
C ARG A 504 16.37 10.15 5.24
N ASP A 505 16.75 11.37 5.57
CA ASP A 505 17.82 11.64 6.52
C ASP A 505 17.35 11.22 7.92
N ASN A 506 17.93 10.14 8.43
CA ASN A 506 17.59 9.56 9.73
C ASN A 506 18.27 10.25 10.91
N ASP A 507 19.19 11.20 10.69
CA ASP A 507 19.82 11.96 11.78
C ASP A 507 18.84 12.95 12.40
N ARG A 508 17.81 12.43 13.09
CA ARG A 508 16.72 13.24 13.66
C ARG A 508 15.98 12.58 14.81
N VAL A 509 15.26 13.42 15.55
CA VAL A 509 14.20 13.00 16.46
C VAL A 509 12.85 13.39 15.86
N ASP A 510 11.92 12.44 15.83
CA ASP A 510 10.52 12.66 15.48
C ASP A 510 9.63 12.56 16.72
N VAL A 511 8.50 13.29 16.76
CA VAL A 511 7.47 13.12 17.77
C VAL A 511 6.16 12.75 17.10
N LEU A 512 5.59 11.63 17.53
CA LEU A 512 4.30 11.13 17.05
C LEU A 512 3.24 11.35 18.13
N ALA A 513 2.06 11.80 17.72
CA ALA A 513 0.87 11.86 18.57
C ALA A 513 -0.25 11.00 17.99
N LYS A 514 -0.92 10.22 18.85
CA LYS A 514 -2.00 9.31 18.49
C LYS A 514 -3.18 9.52 19.42
N PRO A 515 -4.37 9.91 18.91
CA PRO A 515 -5.58 9.97 19.71
C PRO A 515 -6.08 8.55 20.02
N LEU A 516 -6.66 8.35 21.19
CA LEU A 516 -7.20 7.07 21.64
C LEU A 516 -8.70 7.16 21.95
N SER A 517 -9.37 6.02 21.85
CA SER A 517 -10.82 5.90 21.98
C SER A 517 -11.37 6.33 23.36
N ASP A 518 -10.56 6.32 24.40
CA ASP A 518 -10.92 6.78 25.74
C ASP A 518 -10.68 8.29 26.00
N GLY A 519 -10.22 9.03 24.99
CA GLY A 519 -9.90 10.46 25.08
C GLY A 519 -8.47 10.76 25.54
N SER A 520 -7.67 9.74 25.85
CA SER A 520 -6.24 9.90 26.10
C SER A 520 -5.45 10.05 24.80
N VAL A 521 -4.19 10.43 24.90
CA VAL A 521 -3.25 10.57 23.78
C VAL A 521 -2.01 9.74 24.06
N ALA A 522 -1.55 8.98 23.05
CA ALA A 522 -0.20 8.44 23.08
C ALA A 522 0.77 9.43 22.40
N LEU A 523 1.87 9.73 23.06
CA LEU A 523 2.92 10.62 22.58
C LEU A 523 4.25 9.86 22.59
N SER A 524 4.92 9.77 21.44
CA SER A 524 6.19 9.05 21.31
C SER A 524 7.28 9.96 20.77
N PHE A 525 8.35 10.14 21.52
CA PHE A 525 9.60 10.77 21.10
C PHE A 525 10.53 9.68 20.59
N ILE A 526 10.95 9.74 19.34
CA ILE A 526 11.70 8.67 18.68
C ILE A 526 13.01 9.23 18.12
N ASN A 527 14.13 8.74 18.62
CA ASN A 527 15.42 8.95 17.97
C ASN A 527 15.59 7.95 16.82
N VAL A 528 15.46 8.45 15.60
CA VAL A 528 15.59 7.63 14.39
C VAL A 528 17.04 7.32 14.06
N SER A 529 17.99 8.12 14.57
CA SER A 529 19.43 8.04 14.24
C SER A 529 20.17 6.90 14.95
N LEU A 530 21.29 6.50 14.37
CA LEU A 530 22.24 5.56 15.00
C LEU A 530 23.16 6.24 16.04
N GLY A 531 22.99 7.54 16.27
CA GLY A 531 23.76 8.31 17.25
C GLY A 531 22.89 8.82 18.41
N PHE A 532 23.54 9.15 19.53
CA PHE A 532 22.87 9.87 20.62
C PHE A 532 22.42 11.26 20.12
N ARG A 533 21.21 11.69 20.52
CA ARG A 533 20.65 13.00 20.18
C ARG A 533 20.50 13.85 21.46
N GLU A 534 21.09 15.04 21.42
CA GLU A 534 21.02 16.00 22.54
C GLU A 534 19.79 16.91 22.47
N ASP A 535 18.87 16.64 21.54
CA ASP A 535 17.69 17.47 21.31
C ASP A 535 16.86 17.60 22.61
N ARG A 536 16.52 18.86 22.93
CA ARG A 536 15.55 19.19 23.98
C ARG A 536 14.24 19.55 23.31
N ILE A 537 13.28 18.67 23.47
CA ILE A 537 11.98 18.78 22.79
C ILE A 537 10.90 18.89 23.84
N SER A 538 10.01 19.88 23.66
CA SER A 538 8.87 20.13 24.51
C SER A 538 7.61 20.24 23.65
N ILE A 539 6.59 19.46 23.96
CA ILE A 539 5.32 19.39 23.23
C ILE A 539 4.20 19.87 24.13
N SER A 540 3.52 20.92 23.72
CA SER A 540 2.36 21.43 24.47
C SER A 540 1.07 20.70 24.07
N PRO A 541 0.04 20.70 24.95
CA PRO A 541 -1.29 20.19 24.61
C PRO A 541 -1.92 20.89 23.39
N GLU A 542 -1.64 22.19 23.21
CA GLU A 542 -2.12 22.97 22.07
C GLU A 542 -1.51 22.48 20.75
N LEU A 543 -0.22 22.16 20.72
CA LEU A 543 0.42 21.58 19.54
C LEU A 543 -0.17 20.21 19.19
N ILE A 544 -0.44 19.38 20.20
CA ILE A 544 -1.11 18.09 20.00
C ILE A 544 -2.49 18.33 19.37
N ARG A 545 -3.30 19.25 19.94
CA ARG A 545 -4.62 19.60 19.38
C ARG A 545 -4.52 20.14 17.97
N GLU A 546 -3.53 20.96 17.65
CA GLU A 546 -3.33 21.53 16.31
C GLU A 546 -3.25 20.42 15.25
N TYR A 547 -2.49 19.35 15.51
CA TYR A 547 -2.27 18.29 14.53
C TYR A 547 -3.31 17.18 14.53
N ILE A 548 -3.82 16.78 15.69
CA ILE A 548 -4.70 15.62 15.82
C ILE A 548 -6.08 15.93 16.43
N GLY A 549 -6.35 17.19 16.80
CA GLY A 549 -7.58 17.58 17.49
C GLY A 549 -8.86 17.21 16.75
N GLY A 550 -8.85 17.30 15.42
CA GLY A 550 -10.01 16.89 14.58
C GLY A 550 -10.34 15.39 14.61
N LYS A 551 -9.43 14.56 15.13
CA LYS A 551 -9.60 13.10 15.28
C LYS A 551 -9.72 12.66 16.75
N MET A 552 -9.56 13.60 17.70
CA MET A 552 -9.73 13.32 19.13
C MET A 552 -11.20 13.26 19.52
N LYS A 553 -11.53 12.45 20.50
CA LYS A 553 -12.88 12.36 21.06
C LYS A 553 -13.34 13.68 21.70
N ASP A 554 -12.45 14.34 22.43
CA ASP A 554 -12.67 15.63 23.09
C ASP A 554 -11.33 16.37 23.22
N ALA A 555 -10.98 17.14 22.19
CA ALA A 555 -9.73 17.89 22.16
C ALA A 555 -9.71 19.05 23.15
N ASP A 556 -10.84 19.66 23.43
CA ASP A 556 -10.92 20.79 24.36
C ASP A 556 -10.77 20.32 25.79
N ASN A 557 -11.36 19.18 26.17
CA ASN A 557 -11.13 18.56 27.48
C ASN A 557 -9.66 18.19 27.68
N PHE A 558 -9.00 17.69 26.64
CA PHE A 558 -7.58 17.36 26.69
C PHE A 558 -6.72 18.60 26.98
N VAL A 559 -6.94 19.70 26.27
CA VAL A 559 -6.15 20.94 26.43
C VAL A 559 -6.46 21.66 27.74
N ASN A 560 -7.71 21.64 28.17
CA ASN A 560 -8.16 22.35 29.37
C ASN A 560 -8.14 21.50 30.67
N ALA A 561 -7.54 20.32 30.62
CA ALA A 561 -7.41 19.44 31.77
C ALA A 561 -6.66 20.15 32.92
N SER A 562 -7.09 19.93 34.17
CA SER A 562 -6.42 20.50 35.35
C SER A 562 -5.11 19.77 35.67
N LYS A 563 -5.04 18.51 35.34
CA LYS A 563 -3.91 17.59 35.53
C LYS A 563 -3.83 16.57 34.40
N TYR A 564 -2.69 15.94 34.28
CA TYR A 564 -2.50 14.82 33.39
C TYR A 564 -1.89 13.63 34.12
N LYS A 565 -2.51 12.46 34.01
CA LYS A 565 -1.86 11.21 34.37
C LYS A 565 -1.00 10.77 33.19
N VAL A 566 0.29 10.64 33.44
CA VAL A 566 1.29 10.26 32.42
C VAL A 566 1.85 8.89 32.77
N LYS A 567 1.77 7.95 31.83
CA LYS A 567 2.32 6.60 31.94
C LYS A 567 3.38 6.37 30.89
N ASN A 568 4.57 5.96 31.30
CA ASN A 568 5.60 5.46 30.37
C ASN A 568 5.27 4.02 29.98
N LEU A 569 5.08 3.75 28.68
CA LEU A 569 4.60 2.45 28.20
C LEU A 569 5.68 1.36 28.21
N TRP A 570 6.94 1.73 28.35
CA TRP A 570 8.05 0.79 28.50
C TRP A 570 8.40 0.49 29.97
N THR A 571 8.63 1.51 30.78
CA THR A 571 9.01 1.33 32.19
C THR A 571 7.81 1.05 33.11
N LYS A 572 6.58 1.32 32.63
CA LYS A 572 5.32 1.23 33.38
C LYS A 572 5.19 2.25 34.52
N GLU A 573 6.13 3.18 34.62
CA GLU A 573 6.07 4.27 35.59
C GLU A 573 4.91 5.21 35.31
N GLU A 574 4.21 5.62 36.34
CA GLU A 574 3.10 6.54 36.27
C GLU A 574 3.36 7.77 37.17
N SER A 575 2.95 8.92 36.69
CA SER A 575 2.99 10.19 37.42
C SER A 575 1.74 11.02 37.13
N VAL A 576 1.45 11.95 38.03
CA VAL A 576 0.43 12.98 37.80
C VAL A 576 1.14 14.32 37.74
N VAL A 577 0.90 15.07 36.69
CA VAL A 577 1.52 16.37 36.40
C VAL A 577 0.43 17.43 36.36
N GLU A 578 0.66 18.54 37.06
CA GLU A 578 -0.28 19.67 37.08
C GLU A 578 -0.26 20.42 35.74
N ALA A 579 -1.42 20.93 35.32
CA ALA A 579 -1.53 21.67 34.05
C ALA A 579 -0.55 22.85 33.97
N ASN A 580 -0.31 23.57 35.05
CA ASN A 580 0.65 24.68 35.08
C ASN A 580 2.08 24.24 34.80
N GLU A 581 2.47 23.06 35.26
CA GLU A 581 3.80 22.50 34.93
C GLU A 581 3.90 22.10 33.45
N VAL A 582 2.84 21.51 32.91
CA VAL A 582 2.78 21.18 31.51
C VAL A 582 2.74 22.44 30.63
N ALA A 583 2.05 23.48 31.05
CA ALA A 583 2.04 24.79 30.36
C ALA A 583 3.42 25.44 30.35
N GLU A 584 4.22 25.28 31.39
CA GLU A 584 5.58 25.82 31.48
C GLU A 584 6.62 24.99 30.72
N LYS A 585 6.56 23.65 30.84
CA LYS A 585 7.63 22.74 30.36
C LYS A 585 7.24 21.87 29.18
N GLY A 586 5.94 21.73 28.90
CA GLY A 586 5.40 20.74 27.97
C GLY A 586 5.62 19.29 28.42
N PHE A 587 5.13 18.36 27.65
CA PHE A 587 5.62 16.98 27.69
C PHE A 587 6.98 16.96 27.00
N ASN A 588 8.04 16.58 27.71
CA ASN A 588 9.38 16.87 27.23
C ASN A 588 10.35 15.68 27.33
N VAL A 589 11.39 15.74 26.53
CA VAL A 589 12.56 14.88 26.61
C VAL A 589 13.83 15.71 26.48
N SER A 590 14.88 15.29 27.17
CA SER A 590 16.20 15.91 27.11
C SER A 590 17.24 14.83 26.83
N GLY A 591 17.54 14.65 25.55
CA GLY A 591 18.43 13.62 25.06
C GLY A 591 17.78 12.24 24.93
N LEU A 592 18.10 11.56 23.83
CA LEU A 592 17.69 10.19 23.56
C LEU A 592 18.89 9.39 23.06
N ALA A 593 19.09 8.18 23.62
CA ALA A 593 20.09 7.26 23.12
C ALA A 593 19.84 6.87 21.64
N ALA A 594 20.85 6.33 20.98
CA ALA A 594 20.71 5.87 19.60
C ALA A 594 19.54 4.91 19.45
N THR A 595 18.70 5.15 18.46
CA THR A 595 17.52 4.33 18.12
C THR A 595 16.52 4.13 19.27
N ASP A 596 16.59 4.94 20.33
CA ASP A 596 15.71 4.82 21.51
C ASP A 596 14.43 5.65 21.37
N ASN A 597 13.45 5.38 22.24
CA ASN A 597 12.21 6.11 22.29
C ASN A 597 11.69 6.30 23.71
N LEU A 598 10.99 7.41 23.92
CA LEU A 598 10.14 7.65 25.09
C LEU A 598 8.69 7.68 24.63
N THR A 599 7.92 6.68 25.01
CA THR A 599 6.51 6.56 24.65
C THR A 599 5.62 6.66 25.88
N LEU A 600 4.75 7.67 25.86
CA LEU A 600 3.88 8.06 26.97
C LEU A 600 2.41 7.89 26.58
N ARG A 601 1.58 7.44 27.52
CA ARG A 601 0.13 7.64 27.46
C ARG A 601 -0.25 8.77 28.40
N ILE A 602 -0.98 9.75 27.88
CA ILE A 602 -1.35 10.99 28.55
C ILE A 602 -2.87 11.00 28.68
N ILE A 603 -3.35 10.96 29.92
CA ILE A 603 -4.78 10.90 30.25
C ILE A 603 -5.15 12.22 30.91
N PRO A 604 -6.07 13.02 30.33
CA PRO A 604 -6.55 14.26 30.95
C PRO A 604 -7.38 13.97 32.21
N MET A 605 -7.23 14.81 33.23
CA MET A 605 -7.91 14.68 34.52
C MET A 605 -8.58 15.99 34.95
#